data_2927b911248168d4ae006a87f23a9c81
#
_entry.id   2927b911248168d4ae006a87f23a9c81
#
_cell.length_a   1.000
_cell.length_b   1.000
_cell.length_c   1.000
_cell.angle_alpha   90.00
_cell.angle_beta   90.00
_cell.angle_gamma   90.00
#
_symmetry.space_group_name_H-M   'P 1'
#
loop_
_entity.id
_entity.type
_entity.pdbx_description
1 polymer ?
#
loop_
_entity_poly.entity_id
_entity_poly.type
_entity_poly.pdbx_seq_one_letter_code
_entity_poly.pdbx_strand_id
1 'polypeptide(L)'
;MKKYFFPLAIVACTALLNTSCSSSSTEPPVPQEYEGDLPKPTYSEQAVSFEIASDNVKDKSGKASLKAINFTESGKAIFEVKTTAGTKFVTYGATIDGDIYIVTDANGREIGRLRKLTSRAADDVTIEGTITVTINGVEYTFTISTKATSTSVPPTAVSRNTNNLARTWQVASMNVVLSGDIDLSKLVVGGNLKEFADAAQEAGANLNAEEMKALSKVVNSMTFNKNGLLSIEYSDASSDGCNWLWASGEKQEYIRLLQRNGAEFGNKFLSDRSVVKVDFTPTSVALTMKTDIRGSKNYSATLTVVLK
;
A
#
# COMPACT_ATOMS: atom_id res chain seq x y z
N MET A 1 -0.10 -19.72 22.26
CA MET A 1 -0.45 -19.57 20.84
C MET A 1 -0.92 -18.13 20.64
N LYS A 2 -0.18 -17.34 19.84
CA LYS A 2 -0.56 -15.95 19.56
C LYS A 2 -1.75 -15.97 18.60
N LYS A 3 -2.90 -15.49 19.02
CA LYS A 3 -4.10 -15.34 18.19
C LYS A 3 -3.97 -14.04 17.42
N TYR A 4 -3.96 -14.11 16.10
CA TYR A 4 -3.90 -12.96 15.20
C TYR A 4 -5.33 -12.55 14.84
N PHE A 5 -5.62 -11.28 14.94
CA PHE A 5 -6.89 -10.66 14.62
C PHE A 5 -6.76 -9.85 13.34
N PHE A 6 -7.73 -9.98 12.44
CA PHE A 6 -7.77 -9.26 11.17
C PHE A 6 -9.11 -8.60 10.95
N PRO A 7 -9.17 -7.36 10.56
CA PRO A 7 -10.38 -6.77 10.02
C PRO A 7 -10.33 -6.50 8.51
N LEU A 8 -11.33 -6.12 7.94
CA LEU A 8 -12.07 -6.31 6.92
C LEU A 8 -12.95 -5.33 6.30
N ALA A 9 -13.49 -5.23 5.18
CA ALA A 9 -14.47 -4.37 4.70
C ALA A 9 -15.14 -4.65 3.40
N ILE A 10 -16.25 -4.23 3.01
CA ILE A 10 -16.98 -4.55 1.85
C ILE A 10 -17.54 -3.47 0.99
N VAL A 11 -17.68 -3.84 -0.22
CA VAL A 11 -18.42 -3.37 -1.38
C VAL A 11 -19.68 -2.56 -1.09
N ALA A 12 -19.71 -1.32 -1.55
CA ALA A 12 -20.95 -0.70 -1.95
C ALA A 12 -21.20 -1.03 -3.41
N CYS A 13 -21.94 -2.11 -3.68
CA CYS A 13 -22.64 -2.23 -4.95
C CYS A 13 -23.72 -1.16 -4.97
N THR A 14 -23.53 -0.09 -5.73
CA THR A 14 -24.65 0.74 -6.17
C THR A 14 -25.46 -0.07 -7.15
N ALA A 15 -26.41 -0.84 -6.64
CA ALA A 15 -27.49 -1.38 -7.44
C ALA A 15 -28.36 -0.20 -7.88
N LEU A 16 -28.24 0.20 -9.11
CA LEU A 16 -29.27 1.00 -9.79
C LEU A 16 -30.51 0.12 -9.88
N LEU A 17 -31.49 0.45 -9.07
CA LEU A 17 -32.82 -0.13 -9.10
C LEU A 17 -33.49 0.24 -10.42
N ASN A 18 -33.47 -0.66 -11.36
CA ASN A 18 -34.48 -0.70 -12.42
C ASN A 18 -35.48 -1.79 -12.07
N THR A 19 -36.61 -1.35 -11.51
CA THR A 19 -37.78 -2.20 -11.33
C THR A 19 -38.42 -2.53 -12.67
N SER A 20 -38.33 -3.79 -13.10
CA SER A 20 -39.32 -4.38 -13.95
C SER A 20 -39.60 -5.80 -13.47
N CYS A 21 -40.83 -6.06 -13.07
CA CYS A 21 -41.35 -7.38 -12.72
C CYS A 21 -41.44 -8.24 -13.95
N SER A 22 -40.69 -9.34 -13.97
CA SER A 22 -41.12 -10.58 -14.68
C SER A 22 -40.44 -11.75 -14.00
N SER A 23 -41.26 -12.71 -13.57
CA SER A 23 -40.86 -13.95 -12.94
C SER A 23 -40.13 -14.87 -13.92
N SER A 24 -38.83 -14.98 -13.79
CA SER A 24 -38.06 -16.14 -14.25
C SER A 24 -36.82 -16.24 -13.35
N SER A 25 -36.52 -17.44 -12.89
CA SER A 25 -35.36 -17.79 -12.10
C SER A 25 -34.08 -17.55 -12.90
N THR A 26 -33.52 -16.37 -12.76
CA THR A 26 -32.21 -16.04 -13.34
C THR A 26 -31.30 -15.74 -12.18
N GLU A 27 -30.18 -16.48 -12.09
CA GLU A 27 -29.08 -16.12 -11.20
C GLU A 27 -28.72 -14.64 -11.42
N PRO A 28 -28.38 -13.91 -10.35
CA PRO A 28 -27.95 -12.53 -10.52
C PRO A 28 -26.76 -12.51 -11.48
N PRO A 29 -26.74 -11.58 -12.46
CA PRO A 29 -25.64 -11.50 -13.41
C PRO A 29 -24.31 -11.36 -12.64
N VAL A 30 -23.39 -12.26 -12.91
CA VAL A 30 -22.03 -12.16 -12.40
C VAL A 30 -21.50 -10.79 -12.84
N PRO A 31 -21.00 -9.95 -11.91
CA PRO A 31 -20.45 -8.65 -12.25
C PRO A 31 -19.40 -8.84 -13.35
N GLN A 32 -19.62 -8.21 -14.51
CA GLN A 32 -18.69 -8.32 -15.62
C GLN A 32 -17.39 -7.62 -15.21
N GLU A 33 -16.30 -8.37 -15.23
CA GLU A 33 -14.97 -7.85 -14.90
C GLU A 33 -14.62 -6.69 -15.84
N TYR A 34 -14.11 -5.60 -15.28
CA TYR A 34 -13.68 -4.46 -16.08
C TYR A 34 -12.37 -4.79 -16.81
N GLU A 35 -12.44 -4.94 -18.12
CA GLU A 35 -11.31 -5.28 -18.99
C GLU A 35 -10.66 -4.07 -19.66
N GLY A 36 -11.01 -2.86 -19.29
CA GLY A 36 -10.49 -1.62 -19.87
C GLY A 36 -9.17 -1.15 -19.21
N ASP A 37 -8.55 -0.19 -19.89
CA ASP A 37 -7.46 0.59 -19.29
C ASP A 37 -8.05 1.70 -18.42
N LEU A 38 -7.53 1.86 -17.20
CA LEU A 38 -7.85 3.02 -16.38
C LEU A 38 -7.15 4.27 -16.93
N PRO A 39 -7.72 5.47 -16.73
CA PRO A 39 -7.04 6.71 -17.07
C PRO A 39 -5.61 6.71 -16.53
N LYS A 40 -4.63 7.05 -17.36
CA LYS A 40 -3.23 7.10 -16.93
C LYS A 40 -3.06 8.18 -15.85
N PRO A 41 -2.20 7.95 -14.84
CA PRO A 41 -1.82 9.00 -13.90
C PRO A 41 -1.23 10.21 -14.64
N THR A 42 -1.38 11.38 -14.06
CA THR A 42 -0.88 12.65 -14.63
C THR A 42 0.65 12.66 -14.76
N TYR A 43 1.35 11.81 -14.02
CA TYR A 43 2.79 11.66 -14.07
C TYR A 43 3.15 10.51 -15.01
N SER A 44 3.92 10.81 -16.05
CA SER A 44 4.30 9.85 -17.10
C SER A 44 5.68 9.23 -16.86
N GLU A 45 6.26 9.42 -15.69
CA GLU A 45 7.62 9.02 -15.42
C GLU A 45 7.72 7.53 -15.09
N GLN A 46 8.83 6.96 -15.50
CA GLN A 46 9.11 5.54 -15.30
C GLN A 46 9.42 5.27 -13.82
N ALA A 47 8.78 4.26 -13.22
CA ALA A 47 9.13 3.82 -11.89
C ALA A 47 10.60 3.34 -11.85
N VAL A 48 11.36 3.84 -10.88
CA VAL A 48 12.77 3.50 -10.68
C VAL A 48 13.02 3.17 -9.22
N SER A 49 13.70 2.06 -8.97
CA SER A 49 14.18 1.68 -7.64
C SER A 49 15.69 1.70 -7.58
N PHE A 50 16.21 2.18 -6.47
CA PHE A 50 17.63 2.14 -6.14
C PHE A 50 17.79 1.32 -4.85
N GLU A 51 18.28 0.09 -4.98
CA GLU A 51 18.60 -0.77 -3.85
C GLU A 51 20.05 -0.53 -3.42
N ILE A 52 20.24 -0.24 -2.14
CA ILE A 52 21.55 0.06 -1.55
C ILE A 52 22.06 -1.19 -0.86
N ALA A 53 23.06 -1.85 -1.45
CA ALA A 53 23.53 -3.18 -1.05
C ALA A 53 24.19 -3.24 0.36
N SER A 54 24.52 -2.11 0.96
CA SER A 54 25.24 -2.07 2.23
C SER A 54 24.64 -1.10 3.24
N ASP A 55 24.83 -1.37 4.55
CA ASP A 55 24.49 -0.44 5.64
C ASP A 55 25.42 0.80 5.67
N ASN A 56 26.05 1.15 4.53
CA ASN A 56 27.06 2.20 4.47
C ASN A 56 26.45 3.60 4.41
N VAL A 57 25.22 3.74 3.92
CA VAL A 57 24.54 5.03 3.91
C VAL A 57 23.82 5.21 5.24
N LYS A 58 24.58 5.71 6.22
CA LYS A 58 24.07 6.00 7.56
C LYS A 58 23.65 7.46 7.65
N ASP A 59 22.69 7.74 8.52
CA ASP A 59 22.38 9.09 8.92
C ASP A 59 23.53 9.72 9.72
N LYS A 60 23.54 11.04 9.86
CA LYS A 60 24.60 11.77 10.58
C LYS A 60 24.79 11.30 12.02
N SER A 61 23.76 10.74 12.67
CA SER A 61 23.86 10.22 14.04
C SER A 61 24.29 8.75 14.11
N GLY A 62 24.34 8.04 12.98
CA GLY A 62 24.63 6.61 12.89
C GLY A 62 23.52 5.69 13.40
N LYS A 63 22.33 6.23 13.71
CA LYS A 63 21.19 5.49 14.29
C LYS A 63 20.28 4.87 13.24
N ALA A 64 20.38 5.31 12.01
CA ALA A 64 19.61 4.80 10.90
C ALA A 64 20.48 4.56 9.65
N SER A 65 20.07 3.63 8.80
CA SER A 65 20.69 3.39 7.50
C SER A 65 19.65 3.32 6.40
N LEU A 66 19.94 3.93 5.27
CA LEU A 66 19.09 3.91 4.08
C LEU A 66 19.32 2.61 3.32
N LYS A 67 18.23 1.90 2.98
CA LYS A 67 18.25 0.61 2.30
C LYS A 67 17.83 0.68 0.86
N ALA A 68 16.79 1.45 0.58
CA ALA A 68 16.28 1.62 -0.77
C ALA A 68 15.58 2.96 -0.92
N ILE A 69 15.51 3.41 -2.16
CA ILE A 69 14.73 4.57 -2.59
C ILE A 69 13.92 4.13 -3.80
N ASN A 70 12.61 4.26 -3.73
CA ASN A 70 11.70 3.87 -4.80
C ASN A 70 10.94 5.10 -5.30
N PHE A 71 11.18 5.49 -6.52
CA PHE A 71 10.43 6.52 -7.21
C PHE A 71 9.29 5.88 -8.01
N THR A 72 8.09 6.42 -7.90
CA THR A 72 6.89 5.87 -8.52
C THR A 72 6.44 6.73 -9.69
N GLU A 73 5.68 6.14 -10.61
CA GLU A 73 5.06 6.87 -11.73
C GLU A 73 4.04 7.93 -11.29
N SER A 74 3.54 7.85 -10.05
CA SER A 74 2.62 8.84 -9.46
C SER A 74 3.34 9.95 -8.69
N GLY A 75 4.61 10.19 -8.93
CA GLY A 75 5.35 11.28 -8.32
C GLY A 75 5.58 11.12 -6.82
N LYS A 76 5.81 9.91 -6.36
CA LYS A 76 6.16 9.60 -4.97
C LYS A 76 7.58 9.05 -4.88
N ALA A 77 8.26 9.38 -3.77
CA ALA A 77 9.50 8.74 -3.34
C ALA A 77 9.25 7.98 -2.04
N ILE A 78 9.50 6.67 -2.06
CA ILE A 78 9.34 5.78 -0.91
C ILE A 78 10.75 5.39 -0.44
N PHE A 79 11.09 5.77 0.78
CA PHE A 79 12.37 5.45 1.41
C PHE A 79 12.21 4.28 2.36
N GLU A 80 13.07 3.29 2.21
CA GLU A 80 13.21 2.19 3.14
C GLU A 80 14.40 2.46 4.06
N VAL A 81 14.13 2.65 5.34
CA VAL A 81 15.12 3.04 6.34
C VAL A 81 15.15 2.01 7.47
N LYS A 82 16.32 1.43 7.72
CA LYS A 82 16.58 0.57 8.87
C LYS A 82 16.96 1.43 10.06
N THR A 83 16.20 1.33 11.13
CA THR A 83 16.45 1.99 12.41
C THR A 83 16.70 0.96 13.51
N THR A 84 17.01 1.40 14.73
CA THR A 84 17.10 0.51 15.90
C THR A 84 15.78 -0.17 16.24
N ALA A 85 14.64 0.41 15.82
CA ALA A 85 13.29 -0.13 15.98
C ALA A 85 12.82 -0.97 14.77
N GLY A 86 13.74 -1.42 13.90
CA GLY A 86 13.44 -2.18 12.69
C GLY A 86 13.37 -1.34 11.42
N THR A 87 12.98 -1.98 10.32
CA THR A 87 12.81 -1.31 9.03
C THR A 87 11.53 -0.48 9.02
N LYS A 88 11.63 0.76 8.55
CA LYS A 88 10.53 1.72 8.43
C LYS A 88 10.46 2.23 7.00
N PHE A 89 9.24 2.57 6.58
CA PHE A 89 8.98 3.21 5.30
C PHE A 89 8.52 4.64 5.55
N VAL A 90 8.92 5.55 4.67
CA VAL A 90 8.39 6.91 4.63
C VAL A 90 8.20 7.33 3.18
N THR A 91 7.09 8.03 2.92
CA THR A 91 6.67 8.42 1.58
C THR A 91 6.59 9.93 1.46
N TYR A 92 7.16 10.47 0.40
CA TYR A 92 7.22 11.89 0.10
C TYR A 92 6.79 12.16 -1.34
N GLY A 93 6.56 13.42 -1.69
CA GLY A 93 6.43 13.84 -3.06
C GLY A 93 7.77 13.74 -3.79
N ALA A 94 7.74 13.47 -5.09
CA ALA A 94 8.94 13.45 -5.93
C ALA A 94 8.69 14.02 -7.32
N THR A 95 9.70 14.71 -7.84
CA THR A 95 9.77 15.14 -9.24
C THR A 95 11.10 14.65 -9.82
N ILE A 96 11.05 14.12 -11.02
CA ILE A 96 12.24 13.63 -11.75
C ILE A 96 12.49 14.58 -12.92
N ASP A 97 13.72 15.09 -13.01
CA ASP A 97 14.18 15.94 -14.10
C ASP A 97 15.50 15.35 -14.65
N GLY A 98 15.38 14.52 -15.67
CA GLY A 98 16.51 13.75 -16.21
C GLY A 98 17.12 12.84 -15.14
N ASP A 99 18.37 13.12 -14.79
CA ASP A 99 19.11 12.36 -13.75
C ASP A 99 18.97 12.98 -12.34
N ILE A 100 18.13 13.98 -12.16
CA ILE A 100 17.90 14.66 -10.88
C ILE A 100 16.56 14.27 -10.32
N TYR A 101 16.56 13.85 -9.06
CA TYR A 101 15.39 13.45 -8.29
C TYR A 101 15.20 14.44 -7.15
N ILE A 102 14.15 15.24 -7.20
CA ILE A 102 13.81 16.23 -6.19
C ILE A 102 12.73 15.64 -5.29
N VAL A 103 12.94 15.64 -3.98
CA VAL A 103 12.02 15.10 -3.00
C VAL A 103 11.44 16.24 -2.18
N THR A 104 10.11 16.25 -2.02
CA THR A 104 9.38 17.31 -1.33
C THR A 104 8.51 16.76 -0.21
N ASP A 105 8.36 17.53 0.87
CA ASP A 105 7.41 17.24 1.93
C ASP A 105 5.94 17.51 1.49
N ALA A 106 5.00 17.29 2.40
CA ALA A 106 3.57 17.51 2.15
C ALA A 106 3.21 18.98 1.83
N ASN A 107 4.09 19.92 2.18
CA ASN A 107 3.92 21.34 1.90
C ASN A 107 4.60 21.78 0.58
N GLY A 108 5.17 20.85 -0.16
CA GLY A 108 5.92 21.12 -1.39
C GLY A 108 7.35 21.66 -1.17
N ARG A 109 7.84 21.68 0.07
CA ARG A 109 9.20 22.12 0.39
C ARG A 109 10.19 21.01 0.03
N GLU A 110 11.27 21.35 -0.69
CA GLU A 110 12.36 20.42 -0.99
C GLU A 110 13.04 19.97 0.32
N ILE A 111 13.07 18.67 0.54
CA ILE A 111 13.73 18.01 1.68
C ILE A 111 14.96 17.22 1.25
N GLY A 112 15.19 17.11 -0.04
CA GLY A 112 16.36 16.47 -0.58
C GLY A 112 16.40 16.46 -2.09
N ARG A 113 17.63 16.31 -2.59
CA ARG A 113 17.92 16.21 -4.01
C ARG A 113 18.94 15.13 -4.23
N LEU A 114 18.66 14.23 -5.16
CA LEU A 114 19.52 13.13 -5.53
C LEU A 114 19.87 13.24 -7.01
N ARG A 115 21.06 12.81 -7.37
CA ARG A 115 21.53 12.72 -8.75
C ARG A 115 21.94 11.30 -9.06
N LYS A 116 21.45 10.78 -10.16
CA LYS A 116 21.88 9.51 -10.75
C LYS A 116 23.08 9.76 -11.65
N LEU A 117 24.16 9.08 -11.37
CA LEU A 117 25.33 9.04 -12.24
C LEU A 117 25.38 7.67 -12.92
N THR A 118 25.18 7.66 -14.22
CA THR A 118 25.20 6.42 -15.01
C THR A 118 26.61 5.87 -15.13
N SER A 119 26.79 4.60 -14.77
CA SER A 119 27.97 3.80 -15.11
C SER A 119 27.81 3.17 -16.51
N ARG A 120 28.90 2.77 -17.12
CA ARG A 120 28.85 2.01 -18.38
C ARG A 120 28.30 0.59 -18.24
N ALA A 121 28.19 0.07 -17.02
CA ALA A 121 27.52 -1.20 -16.70
C ALA A 121 26.03 -0.93 -16.46
N ALA A 122 25.16 -1.71 -17.10
CA ALA A 122 23.74 -1.38 -17.27
C ALA A 122 22.92 -1.27 -15.96
N ASP A 123 23.31 -1.99 -14.91
CA ASP A 123 22.50 -2.11 -13.68
C ASP A 123 23.10 -1.39 -12.46
N ASP A 124 24.40 -1.08 -12.48
CA ASP A 124 25.08 -0.35 -11.40
C ASP A 124 25.10 1.13 -11.69
N VAL A 125 24.50 1.91 -10.84
CA VAL A 125 24.53 3.37 -10.88
C VAL A 125 25.16 3.91 -9.60
N THR A 126 25.75 5.09 -9.67
CA THR A 126 26.11 5.85 -8.47
C THR A 126 25.00 6.85 -8.21
N ILE A 127 24.53 6.92 -6.96
CA ILE A 127 23.58 7.94 -6.51
C ILE A 127 24.31 8.87 -5.58
N GLU A 128 24.16 10.17 -5.79
CA GLU A 128 24.74 11.22 -4.97
C GLU A 128 23.67 12.22 -4.55
N GLY A 129 23.82 12.76 -3.33
CA GLY A 129 22.96 13.81 -2.83
C GLY A 129 22.75 13.78 -1.33
N THR A 130 21.82 14.60 -0.87
CA THR A 130 21.44 14.65 0.54
C THR A 130 19.92 14.65 0.65
N ILE A 131 19.40 13.89 1.62
CA ILE A 131 17.99 13.84 1.93
C ILE A 131 17.77 13.82 3.45
N THR A 132 16.75 14.52 3.92
CA THR A 132 16.27 14.45 5.29
C THR A 132 14.89 13.82 5.33
N VAL A 133 14.75 12.73 6.05
CA VAL A 133 13.47 12.04 6.25
C VAL A 133 13.07 12.07 7.72
N THR A 134 11.76 12.13 7.98
CA THR A 134 11.21 12.12 9.35
C THR A 134 10.52 10.80 9.62
N ILE A 135 10.92 10.09 10.66
CA ILE A 135 10.34 8.83 11.10
C ILE A 135 9.91 8.97 12.55
N ASN A 136 8.62 8.82 12.83
CA ASN A 136 8.06 8.98 14.18
C ASN A 136 8.48 10.31 14.86
N GLY A 137 8.50 11.41 14.10
CA GLY A 137 8.88 12.73 14.58
C GLY A 137 10.40 12.95 14.72
N VAL A 138 11.24 11.98 14.39
CA VAL A 138 12.71 12.11 14.41
C VAL A 138 13.25 12.30 13.01
N GLU A 139 14.06 13.33 12.81
CA GLU A 139 14.72 13.61 11.52
C GLU A 139 16.02 12.81 11.38
N TYR A 140 16.19 12.20 10.23
CA TYR A 140 17.39 11.48 9.80
C TYR A 140 17.90 12.08 8.50
N THR A 141 19.11 12.63 8.52
CA THR A 141 19.76 13.20 7.34
C THR A 141 20.80 12.26 6.79
N PHE A 142 20.61 11.82 5.55
CA PHE A 142 21.51 10.95 4.81
C PHE A 142 22.29 11.77 3.78
N THR A 143 23.61 11.67 3.81
CA THR A 143 24.47 12.09 2.71
C THR A 143 24.84 10.85 1.91
N ILE A 144 24.42 10.83 0.67
CA ILE A 144 24.48 9.66 -0.21
C ILE A 144 25.55 9.89 -1.26
N SER A 145 26.51 8.99 -1.37
CA SER A 145 27.46 8.86 -2.45
C SER A 145 27.83 7.38 -2.53
N THR A 146 26.99 6.59 -3.20
CA THR A 146 27.13 5.14 -3.18
C THR A 146 26.67 4.50 -4.48
N LYS A 147 27.22 3.31 -4.75
CA LYS A 147 26.66 2.42 -5.77
C LYS A 147 25.33 1.85 -5.32
N ALA A 148 24.40 1.78 -6.23
CA ALA A 148 23.11 1.15 -6.03
C ALA A 148 22.75 0.31 -7.27
N THR A 149 22.00 -0.77 -7.05
CA THR A 149 21.39 -1.49 -8.16
C THR A 149 20.15 -0.73 -8.58
N SER A 150 20.09 -0.31 -9.83
CA SER A 150 18.95 0.40 -10.41
C SER A 150 18.03 -0.58 -11.11
N THR A 151 16.76 -0.62 -10.68
CA THR A 151 15.72 -1.39 -11.37
C THR A 151 14.67 -0.43 -11.92
N SER A 152 14.46 -0.51 -13.23
CA SER A 152 13.45 0.27 -13.93
C SER A 152 12.48 -0.67 -14.63
N VAL A 153 11.18 -0.45 -14.47
CA VAL A 153 10.13 -1.28 -15.04
C VAL A 153 9.35 -0.46 -16.08
N PRO A 154 9.63 -0.62 -17.38
CA PRO A 154 8.92 0.12 -18.40
C PRO A 154 7.42 -0.31 -18.46
N PRO A 155 6.51 0.60 -18.81
CA PRO A 155 5.07 0.32 -18.91
C PRO A 155 4.73 -0.86 -19.81
N THR A 156 5.54 -1.10 -20.86
CA THR A 156 5.36 -2.20 -21.82
C THR A 156 5.81 -3.55 -21.30
N ALA A 157 6.56 -3.59 -20.19
CA ALA A 157 7.10 -4.82 -19.62
C ALA A 157 6.13 -5.49 -18.62
N VAL A 158 4.97 -4.89 -18.35
CA VAL A 158 4.01 -5.38 -17.38
C VAL A 158 2.61 -5.52 -17.97
N SER A 159 1.78 -6.34 -17.35
CA SER A 159 0.41 -6.54 -17.77
C SER A 159 -0.46 -5.28 -17.64
N ARG A 160 -1.60 -5.27 -18.33
CA ARG A 160 -2.61 -4.22 -18.19
C ARG A 160 -3.05 -4.04 -16.73
N ASN A 161 -3.34 -5.13 -16.02
CA ASN A 161 -3.79 -5.05 -14.63
C ASN A 161 -2.70 -4.50 -13.70
N THR A 162 -1.43 -4.81 -13.96
CA THR A 162 -0.31 -4.15 -13.25
C THR A 162 -0.26 -2.66 -13.56
N ASN A 163 -0.39 -2.25 -14.83
CA ASN A 163 -0.45 -0.85 -15.20
C ASN A 163 -1.62 -0.10 -14.56
N ASN A 164 -2.78 -0.75 -14.47
CA ASN A 164 -3.97 -0.19 -13.84
C ASN A 164 -3.79 -0.05 -12.32
N LEU A 165 -3.19 -1.04 -11.65
CA LEU A 165 -3.02 -1.04 -10.20
C LEU A 165 -1.88 -0.13 -9.75
N ALA A 166 -0.78 -0.08 -10.51
CA ALA A 166 0.46 0.60 -10.13
C ALA A 166 0.36 2.13 -10.23
N ARG A 167 -0.21 2.73 -9.20
CA ARG A 167 -0.34 4.19 -8.99
C ARG A 167 -0.60 4.50 -7.53
N THR A 168 -0.68 5.78 -7.20
CA THR A 168 -1.18 6.23 -5.90
C THR A 168 -2.71 6.32 -5.94
N TRP A 169 -3.35 5.65 -5.02
CA TRP A 169 -4.77 5.61 -4.82
C TRP A 169 -5.16 6.27 -3.51
N GLN A 170 -6.21 7.09 -3.52
CA GLN A 170 -6.81 7.61 -2.30
C GLN A 170 -7.85 6.62 -1.75
N VAL A 171 -7.91 6.46 -0.44
CA VAL A 171 -8.93 5.60 0.18
C VAL A 171 -10.26 6.34 0.20
N ALA A 172 -11.21 5.88 -0.60
CA ALA A 172 -12.55 6.46 -0.68
C ALA A 172 -13.47 5.94 0.42
N SER A 173 -13.42 4.64 0.67
CA SER A 173 -14.19 4.01 1.73
C SER A 173 -13.60 2.65 2.10
N MET A 174 -13.91 2.25 3.31
CA MET A 174 -13.72 0.89 3.80
C MET A 174 -15.06 0.39 4.32
N ASN A 175 -15.42 -0.83 4.00
CA ASN A 175 -16.63 -1.42 4.55
C ASN A 175 -16.29 -2.75 5.24
N VAL A 176 -16.88 -3.09 6.34
CA VAL A 176 -16.54 -4.20 7.21
C VAL A 176 -17.74 -5.12 7.41
N VAL A 177 -17.57 -6.42 7.19
CA VAL A 177 -18.57 -7.42 7.57
C VAL A 177 -17.94 -8.51 8.41
N LEU A 178 -18.49 -8.71 9.57
CA LEU A 178 -18.31 -9.91 10.36
C LEU A 178 -19.54 -10.80 10.16
N SER A 179 -19.34 -12.10 10.08
CA SER A 179 -20.45 -13.07 9.97
C SER A 179 -20.10 -14.36 10.70
N GLY A 180 -21.03 -14.90 11.48
CA GLY A 180 -20.88 -16.07 12.33
C GLY A 180 -21.35 -15.80 13.74
N ASP A 181 -20.54 -16.10 14.76
CA ASP A 181 -20.88 -15.80 16.16
C ASP A 181 -20.95 -14.30 16.49
N ILE A 182 -20.44 -13.47 15.56
CA ILE A 182 -20.59 -12.01 15.56
C ILE A 182 -21.12 -11.63 14.18
N ASP A 183 -22.19 -10.86 14.16
CA ASP A 183 -22.78 -10.34 12.93
C ASP A 183 -22.75 -8.82 12.98
N LEU A 184 -21.97 -8.22 12.07
CA LEU A 184 -21.78 -6.78 12.00
C LEU A 184 -21.45 -6.38 10.55
N SER A 185 -22.11 -5.33 10.06
CA SER A 185 -21.76 -4.68 8.81
C SER A 185 -21.60 -3.17 9.04
N LYS A 186 -20.45 -2.62 8.68
CA LYS A 186 -20.16 -1.20 8.88
C LYS A 186 -19.45 -0.64 7.66
N LEU A 187 -20.05 0.34 7.00
CA LEU A 187 -19.41 1.17 5.99
C LEU A 187 -18.70 2.35 6.67
N VAL A 188 -17.43 2.52 6.36
CA VAL A 188 -16.59 3.61 6.83
C VAL A 188 -16.21 4.48 5.64
N VAL A 189 -16.55 5.74 5.65
CA VAL A 189 -16.13 6.69 4.62
C VAL A 189 -14.68 7.09 4.87
N GLY A 190 -13.87 7.04 3.83
CA GLY A 190 -12.41 7.17 3.97
C GLY A 190 -11.77 5.95 4.62
N GLY A 191 -10.61 6.15 5.23
CA GLY A 191 -9.76 5.09 5.76
C GLY A 191 -9.80 4.91 7.29
N ASN A 192 -10.78 5.49 7.99
CA ASN A 192 -10.84 5.45 9.45
C ASN A 192 -11.56 4.20 9.96
N LEU A 193 -10.81 3.24 10.49
CA LEU A 193 -11.37 1.99 11.03
C LEU A 193 -11.74 2.05 12.51
N LYS A 194 -11.52 3.18 13.19
CA LYS A 194 -11.82 3.27 14.64
C LYS A 194 -13.29 3.05 14.93
N GLU A 195 -14.19 3.66 14.15
CA GLU A 195 -15.62 3.47 14.30
C GLU A 195 -16.07 2.01 14.17
N PHE A 196 -15.39 1.27 13.30
CA PHE A 196 -15.61 -0.17 13.18
C PHE A 196 -15.10 -0.91 14.40
N ALA A 197 -13.88 -0.62 14.86
CA ALA A 197 -13.31 -1.28 16.02
C ALA A 197 -14.20 -1.10 17.26
N ASP A 198 -14.71 0.10 17.48
CA ASP A 198 -15.64 0.41 18.55
C ASP A 198 -16.93 -0.44 18.41
N ALA A 199 -17.54 -0.43 17.22
CA ALA A 199 -18.76 -1.22 16.97
C ALA A 199 -18.53 -2.74 17.07
N ALA A 200 -17.38 -3.23 16.63
CA ALA A 200 -17.02 -4.65 16.75
C ALA A 200 -16.85 -5.05 18.22
N GLN A 201 -16.25 -4.20 19.03
CA GLN A 201 -16.08 -4.42 20.45
C GLN A 201 -17.43 -4.42 21.19
N GLU A 202 -18.33 -3.49 20.85
CA GLU A 202 -19.72 -3.48 21.35
C GLU A 202 -20.48 -4.75 20.95
N ALA A 203 -20.27 -5.27 19.74
CA ALA A 203 -20.84 -6.54 19.29
C ALA A 203 -20.19 -7.78 19.93
N GLY A 204 -19.19 -7.57 20.79
CA GLY A 204 -18.52 -8.61 21.57
C GLY A 204 -17.30 -9.23 20.91
N ALA A 205 -16.68 -8.56 19.95
CA ALA A 205 -15.34 -8.91 19.49
C ALA A 205 -14.32 -8.54 20.59
N ASN A 206 -13.42 -9.48 20.89
CA ASN A 206 -12.40 -9.24 21.91
C ASN A 206 -11.13 -8.63 21.24
N LEU A 207 -11.14 -7.31 21.07
CA LEU A 207 -10.00 -6.55 20.53
C LEU A 207 -9.07 -6.14 21.68
N ASN A 208 -7.79 -6.48 21.58
CA ASN A 208 -6.80 -6.03 22.54
C ASN A 208 -6.32 -4.60 22.24
N ALA A 209 -5.57 -3.99 23.18
CA ALA A 209 -5.12 -2.61 23.05
C ALA A 209 -4.22 -2.34 21.83
N GLU A 210 -3.40 -3.32 21.39
CA GLU A 210 -2.57 -3.20 20.21
C GLU A 210 -3.42 -3.22 18.93
N GLU A 211 -4.44 -4.07 18.89
CA GLU A 211 -5.40 -4.16 17.80
C GLU A 211 -6.22 -2.88 17.68
N MET A 212 -6.71 -2.35 18.80
CA MET A 212 -7.41 -1.06 18.85
C MET A 212 -6.52 0.08 18.37
N LYS A 213 -5.25 0.10 18.78
CA LYS A 213 -4.29 1.10 18.32
C LYS A 213 -4.04 1.00 16.82
N ALA A 214 -3.89 -0.20 16.28
CA ALA A 214 -3.72 -0.40 14.84
C ALA A 214 -4.95 0.06 14.05
N LEU A 215 -6.16 -0.21 14.57
CA LEU A 215 -7.44 0.22 14.00
C LEU A 215 -7.73 1.72 14.16
N SER A 216 -6.99 2.42 15.02
CA SER A 216 -7.17 3.87 15.20
C SER A 216 -6.47 4.72 14.14
N LYS A 217 -5.57 4.14 13.35
CA LYS A 217 -4.91 4.86 12.25
C LYS A 217 -5.87 5.06 11.08
N VAL A 218 -5.77 6.22 10.47
CA VAL A 218 -6.52 6.53 9.25
C VAL A 218 -5.62 6.32 8.05
N VAL A 219 -5.99 5.39 7.17
CA VAL A 219 -5.30 5.18 5.88
C VAL A 219 -5.74 6.24 4.90
N ASN A 220 -4.82 7.07 4.44
CA ASN A 220 -5.08 8.11 3.45
C ASN A 220 -4.95 7.59 2.03
N SER A 221 -3.81 6.95 1.74
CA SER A 221 -3.51 6.48 0.39
C SER A 221 -2.74 5.16 0.40
N MET A 222 -2.81 4.48 -0.74
CA MET A 222 -2.01 3.30 -1.05
C MET A 222 -1.29 3.52 -2.38
N THR A 223 0.02 3.39 -2.39
CA THR A 223 0.85 3.53 -3.59
C THR A 223 1.41 2.18 -4.00
N PHE A 224 0.89 1.65 -5.10
CA PHE A 224 1.42 0.44 -5.73
C PHE A 224 2.49 0.83 -6.74
N ASN A 225 3.68 0.24 -6.65
CA ASN A 225 4.76 0.45 -7.59
C ASN A 225 4.92 -0.79 -8.50
N LYS A 226 5.24 -0.59 -9.78
CA LYS A 226 5.44 -1.68 -10.76
C LYS A 226 6.55 -2.66 -10.40
N ASN A 227 7.50 -2.25 -9.58
CA ASN A 227 8.56 -3.14 -9.07
C ASN A 227 8.11 -4.02 -7.89
N GLY A 228 6.80 -4.03 -7.56
CA GLY A 228 6.22 -4.88 -6.53
C GLY A 228 6.27 -4.30 -5.11
N LEU A 229 6.54 -3.00 -4.93
CA LEU A 229 6.42 -2.34 -3.64
C LEU A 229 5.02 -1.73 -3.47
N LEU A 230 4.39 -1.95 -2.33
CA LEU A 230 3.21 -1.24 -1.84
C LEU A 230 3.61 -0.38 -0.65
N SER A 231 3.28 0.90 -0.69
CA SER A 231 3.32 1.82 0.45
C SER A 231 1.91 2.21 0.88
N ILE A 232 1.67 2.22 2.18
CA ILE A 232 0.41 2.64 2.80
C ILE A 232 0.70 3.88 3.63
N GLU A 233 0.09 5.01 3.27
CA GLU A 233 0.28 6.29 3.93
C GLU A 233 -0.88 6.54 4.91
N TYR A 234 -0.56 6.96 6.13
CA TYR A 234 -1.52 7.27 7.17
C TYR A 234 -1.66 8.79 7.38
N SER A 235 -2.75 9.20 8.03
CA SER A 235 -3.03 10.61 8.33
C SER A 235 -2.03 11.25 9.29
N ASP A 236 -1.29 10.46 10.07
CA ASP A 236 -0.23 10.89 10.99
C ASP A 236 1.14 11.05 10.29
N ALA A 237 1.16 11.06 8.95
CA ALA A 237 2.33 11.09 8.09
C ALA A 237 3.29 9.89 8.26
N SER A 238 2.89 8.86 8.99
CA SER A 238 3.60 7.59 8.99
C SER A 238 3.25 6.76 7.74
N SER A 239 4.09 5.83 7.36
CA SER A 239 3.79 4.86 6.31
C SER A 239 4.29 3.47 6.64
N ASP A 240 3.59 2.47 6.11
CA ASP A 240 4.00 1.08 6.08
C ASP A 240 4.37 0.67 4.66
N GLY A 241 5.20 -0.35 4.52
CA GLY A 241 5.58 -0.87 3.21
C GLY A 241 5.68 -2.39 3.20
N CYS A 242 5.29 -2.97 2.07
CA CYS A 242 5.40 -4.39 1.82
C CYS A 242 5.63 -4.67 0.33
N ASN A 243 5.99 -5.89 0.02
CA ASN A 243 5.98 -6.33 -1.36
C ASN A 243 4.57 -6.81 -1.74
N TRP A 244 4.21 -6.61 -3.00
CA TRP A 244 3.02 -7.17 -3.59
C TRP A 244 3.36 -7.89 -4.90
N LEU A 245 2.63 -8.94 -5.22
CA LEU A 245 2.72 -9.65 -6.48
C LEU A 245 1.39 -10.33 -6.82
N TRP A 246 1.14 -10.58 -8.07
CA TRP A 246 -0.04 -11.36 -8.48
C TRP A 246 0.06 -12.79 -7.95
N ALA A 247 -0.99 -13.26 -7.30
CA ALA A 247 -0.97 -14.52 -6.55
C ALA A 247 -0.93 -15.75 -7.44
N SER A 248 -1.54 -15.70 -8.61
CA SER A 248 -1.51 -16.77 -9.61
C SER A 248 -2.24 -16.36 -10.89
N GLY A 249 -1.90 -17.05 -11.99
CA GLY A 249 -2.70 -17.21 -13.17
C GLY A 249 -2.74 -16.03 -14.14
N GLU A 250 -3.34 -16.33 -15.27
CA GLU A 250 -3.45 -15.42 -16.41
C GLU A 250 -4.37 -14.23 -16.15
N LYS A 251 -5.36 -14.38 -15.25
CA LYS A 251 -6.38 -13.36 -15.01
C LYS A 251 -5.94 -12.22 -14.07
N GLN A 252 -4.93 -12.43 -13.22
CA GLN A 252 -4.46 -11.40 -12.28
C GLN A 252 -5.58 -10.76 -11.43
N GLU A 253 -6.42 -11.61 -10.85
CA GLU A 253 -7.53 -11.22 -9.99
C GLU A 253 -7.13 -11.07 -8.51
N TYR A 254 -6.00 -11.65 -8.12
CA TYR A 254 -5.56 -11.70 -6.72
C TYR A 254 -4.11 -11.28 -6.58
N ILE A 255 -3.83 -10.47 -5.59
CA ILE A 255 -2.46 -10.17 -5.18
C ILE A 255 -2.13 -10.86 -3.86
N ARG A 256 -0.85 -11.14 -3.65
CA ARG A 256 -0.27 -11.49 -2.34
C ARG A 256 0.52 -10.33 -1.80
N LEU A 257 0.38 -10.11 -0.51
CA LEU A 257 1.19 -9.16 0.23
C LEU A 257 2.25 -9.93 1.01
N LEU A 258 3.49 -9.51 0.90
CA LEU A 258 4.65 -10.18 1.47
C LEU A 258 5.45 -9.19 2.31
N GLN A 259 5.93 -9.65 3.46
CA GLN A 259 6.83 -8.86 4.27
C GLN A 259 8.09 -8.47 3.47
N ARG A 260 8.53 -7.23 3.61
CA ARG A 260 9.75 -6.73 2.96
C ARG A 260 10.83 -6.47 4.01
N ASN A 261 12.01 -7.09 3.82
CA ASN A 261 13.23 -6.85 4.62
C ASN A 261 13.03 -6.87 6.14
N GLY A 262 12.15 -7.75 6.64
CA GLY A 262 11.84 -7.86 8.07
C GLY A 262 11.06 -6.68 8.64
N ALA A 263 10.54 -5.78 7.80
CA ALA A 263 9.60 -4.76 8.22
C ALA A 263 8.34 -5.42 8.75
N GLU A 264 8.02 -5.19 9.99
CA GLU A 264 6.69 -5.55 10.49
C GLU A 264 5.68 -4.63 9.82
N PHE A 265 4.58 -5.20 9.34
CA PHE A 265 3.42 -4.38 9.03
C PHE A 265 3.00 -3.70 10.33
N GLY A 266 3.13 -2.39 10.42
CA GLY A 266 2.69 -1.59 11.57
C GLY A 266 1.18 -1.71 11.74
N ASN A 267 0.52 -2.10 10.67
CA ASN A 267 -0.87 -2.50 10.62
C ASN A 267 -0.96 -4.02 10.53
N LYS A 268 -1.34 -4.69 11.61
CA LYS A 268 -1.57 -6.14 11.67
C LYS A 268 -2.69 -6.66 10.76
N PHE A 269 -3.34 -5.77 10.00
CA PHE A 269 -4.38 -6.11 9.02
C PHE A 269 -3.82 -6.79 7.78
N LEU A 270 -2.57 -6.52 7.47
CA LEU A 270 -1.88 -7.10 6.34
C LEU A 270 -0.84 -8.08 6.89
N SER A 271 -1.20 -9.34 7.00
CA SER A 271 -0.22 -10.38 7.34
C SER A 271 0.58 -10.80 6.13
N ASP A 272 1.79 -11.25 6.39
CA ASP A 272 2.54 -12.05 5.43
C ASP A 272 1.63 -13.19 4.92
N ARG A 273 1.47 -13.28 3.59
CA ARG A 273 0.61 -14.23 2.86
C ARG A 273 -0.87 -13.86 2.73
N SER A 274 -1.29 -12.67 3.10
CA SER A 274 -2.66 -12.23 2.77
C SER A 274 -2.88 -12.27 1.27
N VAL A 275 -3.97 -12.91 0.87
CA VAL A 275 -4.46 -12.93 -0.51
C VAL A 275 -5.57 -11.90 -0.62
N VAL A 276 -5.43 -10.97 -1.53
CA VAL A 276 -6.34 -9.85 -1.73
C VAL A 276 -6.91 -9.94 -3.11
N LYS A 277 -8.24 -10.02 -3.24
CA LYS A 277 -8.92 -9.91 -4.52
C LYS A 277 -8.85 -8.48 -5.01
N VAL A 278 -8.66 -8.28 -6.30
CA VAL A 278 -8.57 -6.98 -6.96
C VAL A 278 -9.66 -6.88 -8.00
N ASP A 279 -10.61 -6.00 -7.78
CA ASP A 279 -11.73 -5.76 -8.71
C ASP A 279 -11.64 -4.33 -9.25
N PHE A 280 -11.43 -4.16 -10.54
CA PHE A 280 -11.37 -2.86 -11.20
C PHE A 280 -12.76 -2.37 -11.62
N THR A 281 -12.93 -1.05 -11.60
CA THR A 281 -13.99 -0.32 -12.29
C THR A 281 -13.35 0.74 -13.18
N PRO A 282 -14.10 1.46 -14.04
CA PRO A 282 -13.51 2.53 -14.87
C PRO A 282 -12.77 3.64 -14.10
N THR A 283 -13.05 3.84 -12.82
CA THR A 283 -12.53 4.95 -12.02
C THR A 283 -12.01 4.56 -10.63
N SER A 284 -12.02 3.28 -10.30
CA SER A 284 -11.66 2.82 -8.97
C SER A 284 -11.14 1.38 -8.99
N VAL A 285 -10.56 0.97 -7.87
CA VAL A 285 -10.24 -0.43 -7.59
C VAL A 285 -10.77 -0.79 -6.21
N ALA A 286 -11.35 -1.97 -6.08
CA ALA A 286 -11.73 -2.55 -4.81
C ALA A 286 -10.75 -3.67 -4.44
N LEU A 287 -10.21 -3.60 -3.24
CA LEU A 287 -9.31 -4.60 -2.66
C LEU A 287 -10.08 -5.36 -1.59
N THR A 288 -10.34 -6.65 -1.81
CA THR A 288 -11.11 -7.47 -0.88
C THR A 288 -10.26 -8.57 -0.25
N MET A 289 -10.24 -8.58 1.07
CA MET A 289 -9.59 -9.61 1.89
C MET A 289 -10.64 -10.36 2.69
N LYS A 290 -10.43 -11.64 2.92
CA LYS A 290 -11.25 -12.46 3.81
C LYS A 290 -10.36 -13.25 4.77
N THR A 291 -10.75 -13.30 6.04
CA THR A 291 -10.09 -14.11 7.05
C THR A 291 -11.10 -14.76 7.99
N ASP A 292 -10.81 -15.97 8.44
CA ASP A 292 -11.59 -16.67 9.44
C ASP A 292 -10.92 -16.52 10.80
N ILE A 293 -11.69 -16.07 11.77
CA ILE A 293 -11.25 -15.88 13.15
C ILE A 293 -11.85 -16.98 13.99
N ARG A 294 -10.98 -17.73 14.65
CA ARG A 294 -11.36 -18.83 15.53
C ARG A 294 -10.91 -18.56 16.95
N GLY A 295 -11.81 -18.71 17.90
CA GLY A 295 -11.51 -18.46 19.31
C GLY A 295 -12.68 -18.77 20.21
N SER A 296 -12.95 -17.91 21.19
CA SER A 296 -14.15 -17.97 22.00
C SER A 296 -15.42 -17.72 21.18
N LYS A 297 -15.31 -16.94 20.13
CA LYS A 297 -16.30 -16.78 19.06
C LYS A 297 -15.63 -17.09 17.73
N ASN A 298 -16.34 -17.73 16.80
CA ASN A 298 -15.89 -18.05 15.46
C ASN A 298 -16.67 -17.20 14.47
N TYR A 299 -15.97 -16.41 13.70
CA TYR A 299 -16.58 -15.56 12.68
C TYR A 299 -15.63 -15.34 11.50
N SER A 300 -16.21 -15.16 10.37
CA SER A 300 -15.49 -14.70 9.18
C SER A 300 -15.52 -13.19 9.17
N ALA A 301 -14.43 -12.70 8.84
CA ALA A 301 -14.23 -11.30 8.68
C ALA A 301 -13.88 -11.02 7.21
N THR A 302 -14.61 -10.10 6.47
CA THR A 302 -14.32 -9.71 5.08
C THR A 302 -14.00 -8.21 4.95
N LEU A 303 -12.85 -7.74 4.46
CA LEU A 303 -12.43 -6.36 4.18
C LEU A 303 -12.49 -5.99 2.70
N THR A 304 -13.16 -4.92 2.30
CA THR A 304 -12.98 -4.32 1.00
C THR A 304 -12.62 -2.83 1.13
N VAL A 305 -11.48 -2.45 0.65
CA VAL A 305 -11.04 -1.06 0.55
C VAL A 305 -11.35 -0.58 -0.85
N VAL A 306 -12.14 0.48 -0.98
CA VAL A 306 -12.39 1.14 -2.27
C VAL A 306 -11.42 2.29 -2.43
N LEU A 307 -10.65 2.24 -3.49
CA LEU A 307 -9.61 3.18 -3.84
C LEU A 307 -10.01 3.98 -5.10
N LYS A 308 -9.81 5.29 -5.10
CA LYS A 308 -10.09 6.20 -6.22
C LYS A 308 -8.92 7.13 -6.49
#